data_e500f3e5c68d35da8305408e637168e6
#
_entry.id   e500f3e5c68d35da8305408e637168e6
#
_cell.length_a   1.000
_cell.length_b   1.000
_cell.length_c   1.000
_cell.angle_alpha   90.00
_cell.angle_beta   90.00
_cell.angle_gamma   90.00
#
_symmetry.space_group_name_H-M   'P 1'
#
loop_
_entity.id
_entity.type
_entity.pdbx_description
1 polymer ?
#
loop_
_entity_poly.entity_id
_entity_poly.type
_entity_poly.pdbx_seq_one_letter_code
_entity_poly.pdbx_strand_id
1 'polypeptide(L)'
;MQVNLNNIEDTYGESIVLLIKENMDYVMKNIEYLKALNFTDTEDIFERYAILFLDTPSDFKNKIDNLVKELGYNYVDIIENDLSILEKLL
;
A
#
# COMPACT_ATOMS: atom_id res chain seq x y z
N MET A 1 -0.99 -8.28 11.97
CA MET A 1 -0.61 -8.72 10.62
C MET A 1 0.89 -8.85 10.53
N GLN A 2 1.35 -9.90 9.89
CA GLN A 2 2.78 -10.14 9.73
C GLN A 2 3.20 -9.78 8.29
N VAL A 3 4.22 -8.94 8.17
CA VAL A 3 4.73 -8.53 6.86
C VAL A 3 5.87 -9.45 6.46
N ASN A 4 5.80 -10.01 5.24
CA ASN A 4 6.85 -10.87 4.72
C ASN A 4 7.92 -10.04 4.00
N LEU A 5 9.01 -9.74 4.73
CA LEU A 5 10.10 -8.92 4.20
C LEU A 5 11.02 -9.68 3.24
N ASN A 6 10.98 -11.01 3.23
CA ASN A 6 11.82 -11.80 2.31
C ASN A 6 11.42 -11.55 0.85
N ASN A 7 10.11 -11.52 0.57
CA ASN A 7 9.62 -11.22 -0.77
C ASN A 7 9.93 -9.79 -1.17
N ILE A 8 9.89 -8.86 -0.22
CA ILE A 8 10.24 -7.46 -0.46
C ILE A 8 11.72 -7.33 -0.83
N GLU A 9 12.60 -8.02 -0.11
CA GLU A 9 14.03 -8.01 -0.41
C GLU A 9 14.32 -8.53 -1.82
N ASP A 10 13.66 -9.62 -2.22
CA ASP A 10 13.84 -10.21 -3.55
C ASP A 10 13.41 -9.25 -4.65
N THR A 11 12.35 -8.48 -4.42
CA THR A 11 11.77 -7.58 -5.43
C THR A 11 12.45 -6.22 -5.47
N TYR A 12 12.74 -5.62 -4.30
CA TYR A 12 13.16 -4.22 -4.18
C TYR A 12 14.61 -4.05 -3.70
N GLY A 13 15.21 -5.09 -3.11
CA GLY A 13 16.55 -5.03 -2.58
C GLY A 13 16.61 -4.66 -1.10
N GLU A 14 17.81 -4.78 -0.53
CA GLU A 14 18.04 -4.59 0.90
C GLU A 14 17.77 -3.17 1.38
N SER A 15 18.10 -2.17 0.55
CA SER A 15 17.90 -0.76 0.93
C SER A 15 16.43 -0.45 1.23
N ILE A 16 15.52 -1.01 0.44
CA ILE A 16 14.07 -0.79 0.66
C ILE A 16 13.61 -1.53 1.91
N VAL A 17 14.13 -2.74 2.15
CA VAL A 17 13.82 -3.47 3.39
C VAL A 17 14.22 -2.65 4.63
N LEU A 18 15.40 -2.03 4.60
CA LEU A 18 15.85 -1.18 5.71
C LEU A 18 14.93 0.02 5.92
N LEU A 19 14.50 0.68 4.82
CA LEU A 19 13.55 1.80 4.91
C LEU A 19 12.22 1.36 5.50
N ILE A 20 11.73 0.19 5.12
CA ILE A 20 10.49 -0.35 5.66
C ILE A 20 10.62 -0.58 7.17
N LYS A 21 11.72 -1.20 7.60
CA LYS A 21 11.98 -1.44 9.02
C LYS A 21 12.05 -0.14 9.83
N GLU A 22 12.69 0.88 9.27
CA GLU A 22 12.80 2.19 9.93
C GLU A 22 11.46 2.93 9.99
N ASN A 23 10.55 2.65 9.07
CA ASN A 23 9.25 3.32 8.98
C ASN A 23 8.08 2.35 9.19
N MET A 24 8.30 1.29 9.96
CA MET A 24 7.29 0.25 10.15
C MET A 24 5.96 0.81 10.70
N ASP A 25 6.02 1.83 11.55
CA ASP A 25 4.81 2.47 12.07
C ASP A 25 3.95 3.05 10.94
N TYR A 26 4.59 3.73 9.99
CA TYR A 26 3.89 4.28 8.83
C TYR A 26 3.29 3.15 7.97
N VAL A 27 4.10 2.13 7.69
CA VAL A 27 3.69 0.99 6.87
C VAL A 27 2.45 0.33 7.48
N MET A 28 2.50 0.04 8.77
CA MET A 28 1.39 -0.64 9.44
C MET A 28 0.12 0.21 9.44
N LYS A 29 0.24 1.51 9.69
CA LYS A 29 -0.93 2.41 9.65
C LYS A 29 -1.53 2.49 8.26
N ASN A 30 -0.71 2.52 7.24
CA ASN A 30 -1.17 2.58 5.85
C ASN A 30 -1.88 1.28 5.46
N ILE A 31 -1.35 0.14 5.87
CA ILE A 31 -2.00 -1.15 5.66
C ILE A 31 -3.36 -1.19 6.37
N GLU A 32 -3.41 -0.74 7.62
CA GLU A 32 -4.65 -0.71 8.40
C GLU A 32 -5.69 0.21 7.75
N TYR A 33 -5.26 1.32 7.17
CA TYR A 33 -6.16 2.22 6.46
C TYR A 33 -6.85 1.51 5.28
N LEU A 34 -6.08 0.75 4.48
CA LEU A 34 -6.66 -0.03 3.39
C LEU A 34 -7.64 -1.09 3.90
N LYS A 35 -7.32 -1.74 5.00
CA LYS A 35 -8.24 -2.72 5.61
C LYS A 35 -9.54 -2.05 6.04
N ALA A 36 -9.46 -0.84 6.59
CA ALA A 36 -10.64 -0.09 6.98
C ALA A 36 -11.52 0.27 5.79
N LEU A 37 -10.95 0.36 4.60
CA LEU A 37 -11.69 0.61 3.36
C LEU A 37 -12.22 -0.68 2.72
N ASN A 38 -12.07 -1.82 3.40
CA ASN A 38 -12.56 -3.14 2.96
C ASN A 38 -11.72 -3.81 1.87
N PHE A 39 -10.48 -3.41 1.70
CA PHE A 39 -9.56 -4.19 0.86
C PHE A 39 -9.27 -5.53 1.52
N THR A 40 -9.25 -6.60 0.73
CA THR A 40 -9.11 -7.96 1.26
C THR A 40 -7.67 -8.48 1.19
N ASP A 41 -6.92 -8.08 0.19
CA ASP A 41 -5.59 -8.63 -0.06
C ASP A 41 -4.50 -7.56 0.14
N THR A 42 -4.51 -6.95 1.33
CA THR A 42 -3.60 -5.84 1.64
C THR A 42 -2.14 -6.26 1.65
N GLU A 43 -1.83 -7.51 1.99
CA GLU A 43 -0.45 -8.01 1.97
C GLU A 43 0.09 -8.08 0.56
N ASP A 44 -0.70 -8.58 -0.39
CA ASP A 44 -0.30 -8.62 -1.80
C ASP A 44 -0.11 -7.21 -2.36
N ILE A 45 -1.02 -6.30 -2.02
CA ILE A 45 -0.89 -4.89 -2.42
C ILE A 45 0.40 -4.29 -1.87
N PHE A 46 0.70 -4.53 -0.60
CA PHE A 46 1.94 -4.06 0.00
C PHE A 46 3.18 -4.62 -0.69
N GLU A 47 3.20 -5.93 -0.97
CA GLU A 47 4.34 -6.55 -1.62
C GLU A 47 4.60 -5.98 -3.01
N ARG A 48 3.55 -5.63 -3.75
CA ARG A 48 3.67 -5.08 -5.10
C ARG A 48 4.02 -3.59 -5.11
N TYR A 49 3.57 -2.84 -4.11
CA TYR A 49 3.70 -1.38 -4.07
C TYR A 49 4.27 -0.91 -2.74
N ALA A 50 5.28 -1.61 -2.24
CA ALA A 50 5.87 -1.34 -0.94
C ALA A 50 6.34 0.12 -0.78
N ILE A 51 6.86 0.71 -1.84
CA ILE A 51 7.37 2.09 -1.79
C ILE A 51 6.25 3.08 -1.46
N LEU A 52 5.04 2.85 -1.97
CA LEU A 52 3.89 3.70 -1.66
C LEU A 52 3.59 3.72 -0.15
N PHE A 53 3.78 2.60 0.51
CA PHE A 53 3.48 2.45 1.94
C PHE A 53 4.50 3.13 2.84
N LEU A 54 5.60 3.65 2.28
CA LEU A 54 6.59 4.44 3.02
C LEU A 54 6.15 5.88 3.22
N ASP A 55 5.11 6.33 2.54
CA ASP A 55 4.55 7.67 2.75
C ASP A 55 4.05 7.83 4.18
N THR A 56 4.05 9.08 4.68
CA THR A 56 3.39 9.35 5.96
C THR A 56 1.92 8.93 5.86
N PRO A 57 1.29 8.51 6.98
CA PRO A 57 -0.13 8.14 6.94
C PRO A 57 -1.03 9.22 6.38
N SER A 58 -0.73 10.49 6.64
CA SER A 58 -1.49 11.62 6.11
C SER A 58 -1.41 11.70 4.58
N ASP A 59 -0.21 11.60 4.02
CA ASP A 59 0.00 11.65 2.57
C ASP A 59 -0.62 10.43 1.89
N PHE A 60 -0.41 9.24 2.47
CA PHE A 60 -0.99 8.01 1.95
C PHE A 60 -2.52 8.11 1.89
N LYS A 61 -3.13 8.56 3.00
CA LYS A 61 -4.58 8.74 3.06
C LYS A 61 -5.07 9.69 1.99
N ASN A 62 -4.40 10.84 1.82
CA ASN A 62 -4.81 11.83 0.82
C ASN A 62 -4.74 11.25 -0.59
N LYS A 63 -3.69 10.50 -0.92
CA LYS A 63 -3.54 9.86 -2.22
C LYS A 63 -4.65 8.84 -2.47
N ILE A 64 -4.92 8.00 -1.49
CA ILE A 64 -5.98 6.98 -1.60
C ILE A 64 -7.36 7.65 -1.72
N ASP A 65 -7.64 8.65 -0.89
CA ASP A 65 -8.93 9.35 -0.91
C ASP A 65 -9.19 10.02 -2.26
N ASN A 66 -8.16 10.61 -2.87
CA ASN A 66 -8.30 11.21 -4.20
C ASN A 66 -8.59 10.15 -5.26
N LEU A 67 -7.94 9.00 -5.18
CA LEU A 67 -8.20 7.89 -6.09
C LEU A 67 -9.62 7.34 -5.92
N VAL A 68 -10.08 7.21 -4.68
CA VAL A 68 -11.44 6.76 -4.37
C VAL A 68 -12.47 7.70 -5.00
N LYS A 69 -12.25 9.01 -4.90
CA LYS A 69 -13.15 10.00 -5.52
C LYS A 69 -13.20 9.84 -7.02
N GLU A 70 -12.08 9.55 -7.65
CA GLU A 70 -11.99 9.36 -9.09
C GLU A 70 -12.73 8.10 -9.54
N LEU A 71 -12.61 7.00 -8.78
CA LEU A 71 -13.16 5.70 -9.15
C LEU A 71 -14.61 5.49 -8.74
N GLY A 72 -15.10 6.21 -7.73
CA GLY A 72 -16.46 6.06 -7.24
C GLY A 72 -16.60 4.94 -6.20
N TYR A 73 -17.85 4.58 -5.87
CA TYR A 73 -18.11 3.67 -4.75
C TYR A 73 -17.64 2.22 -4.96
N ASN A 74 -17.38 1.80 -6.20
CA ASN A 74 -16.85 0.46 -6.49
C ASN A 74 -15.32 0.41 -6.47
N TYR A 75 -14.67 1.37 -5.83
CA TYR A 75 -13.22 1.52 -5.89
C TYR A 75 -12.45 0.28 -5.45
N VAL A 76 -12.94 -0.45 -4.45
CA VAL A 76 -12.26 -1.68 -3.99
C VAL A 76 -12.20 -2.71 -5.10
N ASP A 77 -13.34 -3.00 -5.72
CA ASP A 77 -13.39 -3.99 -6.81
C ASP A 77 -12.55 -3.56 -8.01
N ILE A 78 -12.60 -2.28 -8.35
CA ILE A 78 -11.84 -1.73 -9.49
C ILE A 78 -10.34 -1.88 -9.24
N ILE A 79 -9.86 -1.51 -8.06
CA ILE A 79 -8.44 -1.58 -7.72
C ILE A 79 -7.98 -3.03 -7.59
N GLU A 80 -8.76 -3.88 -6.92
CA GLU A 80 -8.37 -5.29 -6.73
C GLU A 80 -8.35 -6.07 -8.05
N ASN A 81 -9.15 -5.67 -9.04
CA ASN A 81 -9.12 -6.29 -10.36
C ASN A 81 -7.97 -5.78 -11.23
N ASP A 82 -7.43 -4.60 -10.93
CA ASP A 82 -6.31 -4.03 -11.68
C ASP A 82 -5.45 -3.17 -10.74
N LEU A 83 -4.50 -3.83 -10.07
CA LEU A 83 -3.62 -3.15 -9.12
C LEU A 83 -2.71 -2.10 -9.78
N SER A 84 -2.54 -2.15 -11.10
CA SER A 84 -1.73 -1.16 -11.81
C SER A 84 -2.28 0.26 -11.67
N ILE A 85 -3.55 0.42 -11.31
CA ILE A 85 -4.15 1.72 -11.01
C ILE A 85 -3.37 2.44 -9.91
N LEU A 86 -2.81 1.70 -8.95
CA LEU A 86 -2.02 2.27 -7.86
C LEU A 86 -0.71 2.91 -8.31
N GLU A 87 -0.23 2.59 -9.50
CA GLU A 87 0.97 3.22 -10.05
C GLU A 87 0.82 4.73 -10.20
N LYS A 88 -0.40 5.21 -10.34
CA LYS A 88 -0.69 6.65 -10.40
C LYS A 88 -0.29 7.38 -9.12
N LEU A 89 -0.16 6.66 -8.01
CA LEU A 89 0.13 7.22 -6.70
C LEU A 89 1.62 7.24 -6.38
N LEU A 90 2.43 6.60 -7.20
CA LEU A 90 3.89 6.53 -6.98
C LEU A 90 4.64 7.83 -7.42
#